data_709e8bdfc1bf3a9b70bc043e5d814f90
#
_entry.id   709e8bdfc1bf3a9b70bc043e5d814f90
#
_cell.length_a   1.000
_cell.length_b   1.000
_cell.length_c   1.000
_cell.angle_alpha   90.00
_cell.angle_beta   90.00
_cell.angle_gamma   90.00
#
_symmetry.space_group_name_H-M   'P 1'
#
loop_
_entity.id
_entity.type
_entity.pdbx_description
1 polymer ?
#
loop_
_entity_poly.entity_id
_entity_poly.type
_entity_poly.pdbx_seq_one_letter_code
_entity_poly.pdbx_strand_id
1 'polypeptide(L)'
;MTLVPDTSAVIDGRVSERIDSDEGLTVLIPEAVVGELESQANAGYDSGWSGLEELQRLAELADGGDIDLRYVGRRANADEQDAASEGEVDAIIRDVAADNDATLLSSDVVQSEVAKAKGLDVVYVEPRVDGDNGLPIADFFDEETMSVHLKTGTQPKAKRGALDGMSYKTIDETVSSETQMDEWADEIESLARSSSEGFIELSEPGMTIIQYEDYRIAVARPPFADGIEITAVRPIAKTTLDDYAFDDRLRERLLERERGVLISGSPGAGKSTFAQAVAEFLDDNEYAVKTMEKPRDLQVDDEITQYTALAGDMATTADSLLLVRPDYTIYDEVRKTEDFDVFADMRLAGVGMVGVVHATRAIDALQRLVGRVELGMIPQVVDTVVFIKAGEVATVYDVSTEVKLPEGLQEADLARPVIMVRDFDTGQPEYEIYTFNRQVVTVPIDEGSDSGVEQVAKQEIEREIRSIARGHVEVEL
;
A
#
# COMPACT_ATOMS: atom_id res chain seq x y z
N MET A 1 -12.46 7.32 44.27
CA MET A 1 -11.25 6.95 43.53
C MET A 1 -10.83 8.13 42.66
N THR A 2 -9.51 8.40 42.54
CA THR A 2 -9.01 9.48 41.68
C THR A 2 -8.36 8.87 40.44
N LEU A 3 -8.80 9.25 39.26
CA LEU A 3 -8.27 8.78 37.98
C LEU A 3 -7.53 9.89 37.26
N VAL A 4 -6.44 9.54 36.61
CA VAL A 4 -5.72 10.37 35.64
C VAL A 4 -5.72 9.61 34.32
N PRO A 5 -6.55 9.97 33.32
CA PRO A 5 -6.52 9.34 32.02
C PRO A 5 -5.34 9.87 31.21
N ASP A 6 -4.72 9.00 30.43
CA ASP A 6 -3.80 9.40 29.39
C ASP A 6 -4.52 9.76 28.09
N THR A 7 -3.77 10.20 27.09
CA THR A 7 -4.32 10.60 25.78
C THR A 7 -5.04 9.45 25.09
N SER A 8 -4.50 8.22 25.19
CA SER A 8 -5.07 7.04 24.54
C SER A 8 -6.45 6.69 25.12
N ALA A 9 -6.56 6.66 26.46
CA ALA A 9 -7.82 6.36 27.14
C ALA A 9 -8.92 7.43 26.87
N VAL A 10 -8.51 8.70 26.66
CA VAL A 10 -9.44 9.77 26.30
C VAL A 10 -9.90 9.63 24.84
N ILE A 11 -8.99 9.36 23.90
CA ILE A 11 -9.32 9.15 22.49
C ILE A 11 -10.29 7.97 22.34
N ASP A 12 -10.07 6.88 23.07
CA ASP A 12 -10.88 5.66 23.00
C ASP A 12 -12.24 5.79 23.74
N GLY A 13 -12.57 6.95 24.34
CA GLY A 13 -13.82 7.16 25.07
C GLY A 13 -13.96 6.30 26.35
N ARG A 14 -12.84 5.76 26.89
CA ARG A 14 -12.84 4.82 28.01
C ARG A 14 -13.06 5.49 29.37
N VAL A 15 -12.90 6.80 29.43
CA VAL A 15 -13.04 7.55 30.69
C VAL A 15 -14.52 7.64 31.07
N SER A 16 -15.41 8.04 30.15
CA SER A 16 -16.84 8.12 30.39
C SER A 16 -17.46 6.75 30.69
N GLU A 17 -17.07 5.70 29.97
CA GLU A 17 -17.54 4.32 30.24
C GLU A 17 -17.16 3.83 31.64
N ARG A 18 -15.98 4.20 32.11
CA ARG A 18 -15.54 3.82 33.47
C ARG A 18 -16.36 4.49 34.55
N ILE A 19 -16.86 5.69 34.29
CA ILE A 19 -17.69 6.46 35.23
C ILE A 19 -19.02 5.78 35.47
N ASP A 20 -19.65 5.20 34.44
CA ASP A 20 -20.93 4.50 34.59
C ASP A 20 -20.88 3.31 35.54
N SER A 21 -19.69 2.81 35.86
CA SER A 21 -19.46 1.68 36.75
C SER A 21 -19.18 2.06 38.23
N ASP A 22 -18.75 3.31 38.52
CA ASP A 22 -18.27 3.72 39.85
C ASP A 22 -18.79 5.10 40.27
N GLU A 23 -19.65 5.21 41.28
CA GLU A 23 -20.18 6.47 41.82
C GLU A 23 -19.11 7.31 42.52
N GLY A 24 -19.08 8.62 42.27
CA GLY A 24 -18.26 9.59 43.02
C GLY A 24 -16.78 9.61 42.64
N LEU A 25 -16.47 9.41 41.38
CA LEU A 25 -15.13 9.49 40.80
C LEU A 25 -14.63 10.95 40.75
N THR A 26 -13.35 11.15 41.05
CA THR A 26 -12.61 12.37 40.72
C THR A 26 -11.75 12.08 39.49
N VAL A 27 -11.96 12.81 38.42
CA VAL A 27 -11.19 12.70 37.17
C VAL A 27 -10.28 13.92 37.05
N LEU A 28 -8.98 13.67 36.97
CA LEU A 28 -7.96 14.71 36.80
C LEU A 28 -7.43 14.63 35.38
N ILE A 29 -7.82 15.56 34.52
CA ILE A 29 -7.32 15.63 33.14
C ILE A 29 -6.01 16.41 33.14
N PRO A 30 -4.89 15.79 32.72
CA PRO A 30 -3.64 16.52 32.54
C PRO A 30 -3.77 17.57 31.43
N GLU A 31 -3.27 18.78 31.66
CA GLU A 31 -3.19 19.80 30.59
C GLU A 31 -2.32 19.35 29.41
N ALA A 32 -1.42 18.40 29.62
CA ALA A 32 -0.64 17.77 28.57
C ALA A 32 -1.52 16.98 27.58
N VAL A 33 -2.53 16.24 28.09
CA VAL A 33 -3.53 15.53 27.26
C VAL A 33 -4.31 16.52 26.40
N VAL A 34 -4.82 17.60 27.00
CA VAL A 34 -5.56 18.65 26.27
C VAL A 34 -4.68 19.24 25.16
N GLY A 35 -3.42 19.55 25.46
CA GLY A 35 -2.47 20.11 24.50
C GLY A 35 -2.16 19.18 23.34
N GLU A 36 -2.06 17.89 23.61
CA GLU A 36 -1.83 16.87 22.59
C GLU A 36 -3.05 16.70 21.69
N LEU A 37 -4.25 16.56 22.23
CA LEU A 37 -5.50 16.48 21.48
C LEU A 37 -5.72 17.72 20.61
N GLU A 38 -5.46 18.93 21.15
CA GLU A 38 -5.53 20.18 20.40
C GLU A 38 -4.52 20.20 19.23
N SER A 39 -3.30 19.70 19.46
CA SER A 39 -2.26 19.60 18.43
C SER A 39 -2.68 18.62 17.31
N GLN A 40 -3.18 17.44 17.68
CA GLN A 40 -3.66 16.44 16.73
C GLN A 40 -4.86 16.97 15.91
N ALA A 41 -5.84 17.60 16.56
CA ALA A 41 -7.00 18.18 15.88
C ALA A 41 -6.60 19.30 14.90
N ASN A 42 -5.66 20.19 15.31
CA ASN A 42 -5.14 21.24 14.45
C ASN A 42 -4.30 20.70 13.29
N ALA A 43 -3.65 19.55 13.45
CA ALA A 43 -2.93 18.85 12.40
C ALA A 43 -3.87 18.07 11.45
N GLY A 44 -5.16 17.96 11.78
CA GLY A 44 -6.18 17.30 10.96
C GLY A 44 -6.34 15.82 11.25
N TYR A 45 -5.84 15.34 12.41
CA TYR A 45 -6.08 13.97 12.86
C TYR A 45 -7.42 13.86 13.60
N ASP A 46 -8.19 12.84 13.23
CA ASP A 46 -9.52 12.58 13.82
C ASP A 46 -9.41 12.18 15.31
N SER A 47 -8.35 11.47 15.69
CA SER A 47 -8.07 11.15 17.09
C SER A 47 -8.09 12.37 18.02
N GLY A 48 -7.63 13.53 17.53
CA GLY A 48 -7.70 14.77 18.27
C GLY A 48 -9.14 15.22 18.50
N TRP A 49 -10.02 15.09 17.52
CA TRP A 49 -11.43 15.43 17.62
C TRP A 49 -12.18 14.47 18.53
N SER A 50 -12.00 13.15 18.36
CA SER A 50 -12.60 12.11 19.23
C SER A 50 -12.26 12.36 20.70
N GLY A 51 -10.98 12.66 20.98
CA GLY A 51 -10.57 12.98 22.36
C GLY A 51 -11.19 14.27 22.89
N LEU A 52 -11.36 15.31 22.05
CA LEU A 52 -12.03 16.56 22.45
C LEU A 52 -13.53 16.35 22.71
N GLU A 53 -14.19 15.47 21.98
CA GLU A 53 -15.59 15.09 22.21
C GLU A 53 -15.76 14.33 23.52
N GLU A 54 -14.84 13.41 23.82
CA GLU A 54 -14.83 12.73 25.12
C GLU A 54 -14.65 13.73 26.29
N LEU A 55 -13.76 14.72 26.14
CA LEU A 55 -13.63 15.78 27.16
C LEU A 55 -14.92 16.61 27.34
N GLN A 56 -15.66 16.86 26.26
CA GLN A 56 -16.97 17.53 26.34
C GLN A 56 -17.98 16.66 27.09
N ARG A 57 -18.03 15.36 26.80
CA ARG A 57 -18.91 14.40 27.49
C ARG A 57 -18.59 14.33 29.00
N LEU A 58 -17.30 14.33 29.35
CA LEU A 58 -16.88 14.40 30.76
C LEU A 58 -17.30 15.69 31.44
N ALA A 59 -17.27 16.82 30.74
CA ALA A 59 -17.74 18.10 31.27
C ALA A 59 -19.25 18.07 31.53
N GLU A 60 -20.05 17.45 30.65
CA GLU A 60 -21.49 17.27 30.85
C GLU A 60 -21.80 16.39 32.07
N LEU A 61 -21.06 15.30 32.25
CA LEU A 61 -21.17 14.43 33.43
C LEU A 61 -20.81 15.18 34.75
N ALA A 62 -19.81 16.05 34.68
CA ALA A 62 -19.44 16.90 35.82
C ALA A 62 -20.52 17.93 36.14
N ASP A 63 -21.13 18.57 35.16
CA ASP A 63 -22.25 19.50 35.31
C ASP A 63 -23.50 18.78 35.87
N GLY A 64 -23.69 17.51 35.53
CA GLY A 64 -24.72 16.61 36.09
C GLY A 64 -24.47 16.24 37.55
N GLY A 65 -23.24 16.38 38.02
CA GLY A 65 -22.83 16.03 39.39
C GLY A 65 -22.42 14.58 39.56
N ASP A 66 -22.21 13.85 38.48
CA ASP A 66 -21.84 12.43 38.49
C ASP A 66 -20.35 12.24 38.80
N ILE A 67 -19.50 13.24 38.49
CA ILE A 67 -18.06 13.25 38.72
C ILE A 67 -17.54 14.60 39.22
N ASP A 68 -16.36 14.60 39.85
CA ASP A 68 -15.54 15.80 40.15
C ASP A 68 -14.44 15.89 39.09
N LEU A 69 -14.64 16.72 38.04
CA LEU A 69 -13.71 16.91 36.95
C LEU A 69 -12.79 18.10 37.21
N ARG A 70 -11.47 17.90 37.07
CA ARG A 70 -10.47 18.98 37.22
C ARG A 70 -9.39 18.85 36.19
N TYR A 71 -8.95 19.99 35.64
CA TYR A 71 -7.78 20.09 34.76
C TYR A 71 -6.56 20.42 35.63
N VAL A 72 -5.47 19.67 35.46
CA VAL A 72 -4.30 19.72 36.37
C VAL A 72 -2.98 19.65 35.60
N GLY A 73 -1.91 20.08 36.27
CA GLY A 73 -0.57 20.05 35.68
C GLY A 73 -0.32 21.17 34.68
N ARG A 74 0.52 20.92 33.69
CA ARG A 74 0.94 21.87 32.64
C ARG A 74 0.84 21.28 31.24
N ARG A 75 0.77 22.13 30.28
CA ARG A 75 0.94 21.71 28.86
C ARG A 75 2.39 21.36 28.57
N ALA A 76 2.60 20.44 27.65
CA ALA A 76 3.92 20.20 27.06
C ALA A 76 4.39 21.46 26.31
N ASN A 77 5.68 21.78 26.40
CA ASN A 77 6.26 22.83 25.58
C ASN A 77 6.52 22.35 24.14
N ALA A 78 6.95 23.23 23.22
CA ALA A 78 7.12 22.86 21.82
C ALA A 78 8.15 21.74 21.60
N ASP A 79 9.25 21.73 22.33
CA ASP A 79 10.28 20.70 22.23
C ASP A 79 9.76 19.34 22.75
N GLU A 80 8.97 19.35 23.82
CA GLU A 80 8.31 18.15 24.38
C GLU A 80 7.19 17.63 23.48
N GLN A 81 6.47 18.51 22.78
CA GLN A 81 5.48 18.10 21.76
C GLN A 81 6.14 17.49 20.53
N ASP A 82 7.25 18.05 20.06
CA ASP A 82 8.03 17.49 18.96
C ASP A 82 8.62 16.11 19.31
N ALA A 83 8.92 15.88 20.62
CA ALA A 83 9.39 14.61 21.16
C ALA A 83 8.25 13.73 21.74
N ALA A 84 6.99 14.00 21.42
CA ALA A 84 5.85 13.23 21.91
C ALA A 84 5.96 11.74 21.56
N SER A 85 6.42 11.41 20.34
CA SER A 85 6.68 10.03 19.92
C SER A 85 7.79 9.32 20.71
N GLU A 86 8.61 10.06 21.46
CA GLU A 86 9.65 9.53 22.35
C GLU A 86 9.15 9.36 23.80
N GLY A 87 7.86 9.64 24.07
CA GLY A 87 7.19 9.44 25.36
C GLY A 87 7.35 10.59 26.35
N GLU A 88 7.74 11.79 25.91
CA GLU A 88 7.89 12.97 26.78
C GLU A 88 6.54 13.45 27.33
N VAL A 89 5.47 13.43 26.51
CA VAL A 89 4.11 13.78 26.95
C VAL A 89 3.61 12.75 27.96
N ASP A 90 3.84 11.48 27.73
CA ASP A 90 3.52 10.38 28.64
C ASP A 90 4.20 10.52 30.00
N ALA A 91 5.44 11.01 29.99
CA ALA A 91 6.16 11.27 31.25
C ALA A 91 5.46 12.35 32.08
N ILE A 92 4.99 13.44 31.46
CA ILE A 92 4.24 14.50 32.13
C ILE A 92 2.91 13.95 32.70
N ILE A 93 2.21 13.10 31.96
CA ILE A 93 0.95 12.48 32.41
C ILE A 93 1.20 11.58 33.65
N ARG A 94 2.25 10.74 33.62
CA ARG A 94 2.65 9.90 34.75
C ARG A 94 3.03 10.70 35.96
N ASP A 95 3.73 11.82 35.81
CA ASP A 95 4.09 12.71 36.92
C ASP A 95 2.84 13.32 37.54
N VAL A 96 1.83 13.70 36.75
CA VAL A 96 0.53 14.16 37.28
C VAL A 96 -0.16 13.07 38.08
N ALA A 97 -0.15 11.81 37.66
CA ALA A 97 -0.72 10.70 38.43
C ALA A 97 0.03 10.49 39.76
N ALA A 98 1.37 10.53 39.74
CA ALA A 98 2.21 10.40 40.92
C ALA A 98 2.00 11.53 41.92
N ASP A 99 1.99 12.77 41.46
CA ASP A 99 1.86 13.97 42.32
C ASP A 99 0.50 14.06 43.02
N ASN A 100 -0.53 13.42 42.47
CA ASN A 100 -1.89 13.41 43.00
C ASN A 100 -2.29 12.09 43.69
N ASP A 101 -1.36 11.14 43.87
CA ASP A 101 -1.64 9.78 44.41
C ASP A 101 -2.86 9.14 43.71
N ALA A 102 -2.91 9.29 42.39
CA ALA A 102 -4.02 8.90 41.53
C ALA A 102 -3.69 7.68 40.66
N THR A 103 -4.72 6.94 40.28
CA THR A 103 -4.59 5.80 39.39
C THR A 103 -4.51 6.28 37.92
N LEU A 104 -3.48 5.87 37.19
CA LEU A 104 -3.38 6.12 35.76
C LEU A 104 -4.36 5.20 35.01
N LEU A 105 -5.18 5.77 34.15
CA LEU A 105 -6.04 5.05 33.22
C LEU A 105 -5.44 5.16 31.82
N SER A 106 -5.11 4.04 31.19
CA SER A 106 -4.41 4.02 29.90
C SER A 106 -4.89 2.88 29.01
N SER A 107 -5.03 3.16 27.72
CA SER A 107 -5.18 2.14 26.67
C SER A 107 -3.85 1.81 25.98
N ASP A 108 -2.76 2.47 26.36
CA ASP A 108 -1.41 2.19 25.84
C ASP A 108 -0.68 1.21 26.76
N VAL A 109 -0.25 0.07 26.18
CA VAL A 109 0.48 -0.99 26.88
C VAL A 109 1.83 -0.48 27.40
N VAL A 110 2.57 0.28 26.59
CA VAL A 110 3.91 0.78 26.94
C VAL A 110 3.80 1.78 28.10
N GLN A 111 2.87 2.73 27.99
CA GLN A 111 2.57 3.70 29.04
C GLN A 111 2.21 2.99 30.35
N SER A 112 1.34 1.99 30.30
CA SER A 112 0.92 1.19 31.43
C SER A 112 2.08 0.45 32.10
N GLU A 113 2.93 -0.22 31.33
CA GLU A 113 4.08 -0.97 31.84
C GLU A 113 5.15 -0.06 32.44
N VAL A 114 5.41 1.11 31.85
CA VAL A 114 6.33 2.10 32.40
C VAL A 114 5.79 2.68 33.72
N ALA A 115 4.49 2.96 33.79
CA ALA A 115 3.86 3.45 35.01
C ALA A 115 3.93 2.42 36.16
N LYS A 116 3.62 1.14 35.86
CA LYS A 116 3.79 0.03 36.83
C LYS A 116 5.24 -0.11 37.29
N ALA A 117 6.21 -0.01 36.37
CA ALA A 117 7.65 -0.07 36.71
C ALA A 117 8.09 1.08 37.61
N LYS A 118 7.43 2.24 37.54
CA LYS A 118 7.62 3.40 38.41
C LYS A 118 6.84 3.31 39.75
N GLY A 119 6.03 2.26 39.93
CA GLY A 119 5.27 2.00 41.15
C GLY A 119 3.95 2.77 41.24
N LEU A 120 3.41 3.24 40.15
CA LEU A 120 2.09 3.85 40.04
C LEU A 120 0.99 2.80 40.04
N ASP A 121 -0.15 3.13 40.59
CA ASP A 121 -1.37 2.36 40.39
C ASP A 121 -1.89 2.60 38.94
N VAL A 122 -2.13 1.53 38.19
CA VAL A 122 -2.53 1.60 36.79
C VAL A 122 -3.74 0.73 36.54
N VAL A 123 -4.72 1.29 35.85
CA VAL A 123 -5.79 0.56 35.19
C VAL A 123 -5.51 0.59 33.70
N TYR A 124 -5.07 -0.53 33.15
CA TYR A 124 -5.00 -0.73 31.73
C TYR A 124 -6.39 -1.14 31.23
N VAL A 125 -6.85 -0.48 30.20
CA VAL A 125 -8.10 -0.79 29.50
C VAL A 125 -7.72 -1.16 28.09
N GLU A 126 -8.10 -2.35 27.67
CA GLU A 126 -7.90 -2.72 26.26
C GLU A 126 -8.59 -1.69 25.36
N PRO A 127 -7.97 -1.27 24.26
CA PRO A 127 -8.62 -0.42 23.27
C PRO A 127 -10.01 -0.98 22.93
N ARG A 128 -10.95 -0.10 22.61
CA ARG A 128 -12.35 -0.50 22.40
C ARG A 128 -12.44 -1.50 21.27
N VAL A 129 -12.75 -2.75 21.60
CA VAL A 129 -13.27 -3.75 20.67
C VAL A 129 -14.76 -3.83 21.02
N ASP A 130 -15.58 -3.04 20.37
CA ASP A 130 -17.03 -3.21 20.52
C ASP A 130 -17.38 -4.59 19.98
N GLY A 131 -17.83 -5.38 20.91
CA GLY A 131 -18.05 -6.81 20.93
C GLY A 131 -18.38 -7.51 19.62
N ASP A 132 -18.13 -8.80 19.57
CA ASP A 132 -18.71 -9.93 18.76
C ASP A 132 -19.40 -9.64 17.40
N ASN A 133 -19.43 -8.38 16.97
CA ASN A 133 -19.89 -7.90 15.68
C ASN A 133 -18.66 -7.65 14.82
N GLY A 134 -18.39 -8.52 13.85
CA GLY A 134 -17.31 -8.37 12.87
C GLY A 134 -17.30 -6.99 12.19
N LEU A 135 -16.48 -6.81 11.19
CA LEU A 135 -16.35 -5.57 10.44
C LEU A 135 -17.72 -4.94 10.10
N PRO A 136 -18.04 -3.69 10.48
CA PRO A 136 -19.38 -3.10 10.36
C PRO A 136 -19.90 -3.00 8.92
N ILE A 137 -18.99 -3.09 7.96
CA ILE A 137 -19.31 -3.06 6.52
C ILE A 137 -19.33 -4.44 5.86
N ALA A 138 -19.11 -5.53 6.64
CA ALA A 138 -19.06 -6.89 6.11
C ALA A 138 -20.37 -7.32 5.42
N ASP A 139 -21.51 -6.86 5.92
CA ASP A 139 -22.84 -7.20 5.37
C ASP A 139 -23.05 -6.68 3.93
N PHE A 140 -22.23 -5.72 3.48
CA PHE A 140 -22.26 -5.25 2.09
C PHE A 140 -21.52 -6.18 1.12
N PHE A 141 -20.80 -7.18 1.62
CA PHE A 141 -20.03 -8.12 0.82
C PHE A 141 -20.71 -9.48 0.73
N ASP A 142 -20.82 -9.96 -0.48
CA ASP A 142 -21.19 -11.34 -0.82
C ASP A 142 -20.11 -11.97 -1.73
N GLU A 143 -20.34 -13.17 -2.23
CA GLU A 143 -19.40 -13.92 -3.05
C GLU A 143 -19.03 -13.21 -4.38
N GLU A 144 -19.88 -12.29 -4.86
CA GLU A 144 -19.67 -11.54 -6.11
C GLU A 144 -19.13 -10.12 -5.89
N THR A 145 -19.06 -9.65 -4.64
CA THR A 145 -18.70 -8.26 -4.32
C THR A 145 -17.19 -8.11 -4.12
N MET A 146 -16.51 -7.44 -5.05
CA MET A 146 -15.08 -7.16 -4.99
C MET A 146 -14.76 -5.89 -4.20
N SER A 147 -15.56 -4.84 -4.33
CA SER A 147 -15.36 -3.61 -3.57
C SER A 147 -16.67 -2.91 -3.26
N VAL A 148 -16.71 -2.29 -2.09
CA VAL A 148 -17.82 -1.46 -1.60
C VAL A 148 -17.35 -0.03 -1.48
N HIS A 149 -18.20 0.91 -1.87
CA HIS A 149 -17.96 2.34 -1.86
C HIS A 149 -19.09 3.04 -1.13
N LEU A 150 -18.79 3.53 0.05
CA LEU A 150 -19.70 4.26 0.92
C LEU A 150 -19.25 5.72 0.96
N LYS A 151 -20.20 6.65 0.87
CA LYS A 151 -19.91 8.07 0.97
C LYS A 151 -21.07 8.80 1.63
N THR A 152 -20.77 9.73 2.51
CA THR A 152 -21.75 10.60 3.17
C THR A 152 -22.74 11.20 2.16
N GLY A 153 -24.02 11.09 2.45
CA GLY A 153 -25.10 11.66 1.64
C GLY A 153 -25.38 10.92 0.32
N THR A 154 -24.83 9.74 0.11
CA THR A 154 -25.05 8.91 -1.09
C THR A 154 -25.50 7.49 -0.74
N GLN A 155 -26.05 6.80 -1.72
CA GLN A 155 -26.41 5.39 -1.59
C GLN A 155 -25.14 4.52 -1.72
N PRO A 156 -24.99 3.46 -0.90
CA PRO A 156 -23.94 2.47 -1.02
C PRO A 156 -23.84 1.86 -2.41
N LYS A 157 -22.62 1.74 -2.93
CA LYS A 157 -22.35 1.15 -4.24
C LYS A 157 -21.26 0.08 -4.13
N ALA A 158 -21.32 -0.89 -5.02
CA ALA A 158 -20.32 -1.94 -5.09
C ALA A 158 -19.90 -2.26 -6.53
N LYS A 159 -18.66 -2.70 -6.69
CA LYS A 159 -18.22 -3.42 -7.88
C LYS A 159 -18.49 -4.89 -7.66
N ARG A 160 -19.32 -5.46 -8.52
CA ARG A 160 -19.79 -6.85 -8.46
C ARG A 160 -19.63 -7.54 -9.81
N GLY A 161 -19.33 -8.82 -9.77
CA GLY A 161 -19.20 -9.69 -10.94
C GLY A 161 -17.86 -10.41 -10.99
N ALA A 162 -17.72 -11.34 -11.96
CA ALA A 162 -16.46 -12.02 -12.25
C ALA A 162 -15.59 -11.16 -13.20
N LEU A 163 -14.34 -11.61 -13.45
CA LEU A 163 -13.36 -10.91 -14.29
C LEU A 163 -13.87 -10.50 -15.68
N ASP A 164 -14.83 -11.25 -16.24
CA ASP A 164 -15.40 -11.03 -17.59
C ASP A 164 -16.50 -9.95 -17.63
N GLY A 165 -17.00 -9.45 -16.48
CA GLY A 165 -18.15 -8.55 -16.45
C GLY A 165 -18.39 -7.81 -15.15
N MET A 166 -17.42 -7.02 -14.72
CA MET A 166 -17.56 -6.16 -13.53
C MET A 166 -18.56 -5.03 -13.77
N SER A 167 -19.49 -4.85 -12.83
CA SER A 167 -20.48 -3.78 -12.86
C SER A 167 -20.48 -2.97 -11.56
N TYR A 168 -20.53 -1.64 -11.67
CA TYR A 168 -20.64 -0.73 -10.55
C TYR A 168 -22.11 -0.40 -10.31
N LYS A 169 -22.69 -0.89 -9.20
CA LYS A 169 -24.12 -0.82 -8.92
C LYS A 169 -24.40 -0.31 -7.51
N THR A 170 -25.55 0.33 -7.34
CA THR A 170 -26.12 0.60 -6.01
C THR A 170 -26.54 -0.73 -5.38
N ILE A 171 -26.15 -0.94 -4.12
CA ILE A 171 -26.41 -2.16 -3.35
C ILE A 171 -27.39 -1.94 -2.18
N ASP A 172 -27.58 -0.68 -1.76
CA ASP A 172 -28.59 -0.29 -0.79
C ASP A 172 -29.26 1.01 -1.24
N GLU A 173 -30.58 1.11 -1.07
CA GLU A 173 -31.37 2.31 -1.40
C GLU A 173 -31.27 3.38 -0.29
N THR A 174 -30.83 3.01 0.91
CA THR A 174 -30.66 3.90 2.04
C THR A 174 -29.43 4.78 1.84
N VAL A 175 -29.60 6.08 2.04
CA VAL A 175 -28.48 7.04 1.97
C VAL A 175 -27.69 6.98 3.27
N SER A 176 -26.37 6.83 3.18
CA SER A 176 -25.47 6.84 4.32
C SER A 176 -25.44 8.23 4.97
N SER A 177 -25.84 8.32 6.24
CA SER A 177 -25.78 9.57 7.00
C SER A 177 -24.34 9.88 7.45
N GLU A 178 -24.07 11.15 7.79
CA GLU A 178 -22.77 11.57 8.30
C GLU A 178 -22.43 10.83 9.60
N THR A 179 -23.36 10.78 10.55
CA THR A 179 -23.19 10.07 11.83
C THR A 179 -22.86 8.59 11.62
N GLN A 180 -23.57 7.89 10.72
CA GLN A 180 -23.33 6.48 10.44
C GLN A 180 -21.95 6.26 9.79
N MET A 181 -21.52 7.18 8.93
CA MET A 181 -20.20 7.09 8.29
C MET A 181 -19.07 7.34 9.28
N ASP A 182 -19.25 8.27 10.24
CA ASP A 182 -18.31 8.49 11.34
C ASP A 182 -18.21 7.25 12.24
N GLU A 183 -19.36 6.72 12.68
CA GLU A 183 -19.42 5.52 13.52
C GLU A 183 -18.70 4.33 12.85
N TRP A 184 -18.96 4.06 11.58
CA TRP A 184 -18.28 2.99 10.85
C TRP A 184 -16.78 3.23 10.69
N ALA A 185 -16.37 4.46 10.39
CA ALA A 185 -14.96 4.79 10.23
C ALA A 185 -14.18 4.60 11.53
N ASP A 186 -14.73 5.06 12.66
CA ASP A 186 -14.11 4.95 13.98
C ASP A 186 -14.06 3.48 14.45
N GLU A 187 -15.14 2.71 14.21
CA GLU A 187 -15.18 1.29 14.55
C GLU A 187 -14.16 0.49 13.73
N ILE A 188 -14.05 0.74 12.42
CA ILE A 188 -13.07 0.09 11.54
C ILE A 188 -11.63 0.39 12.00
N GLU A 189 -11.33 1.66 12.32
CA GLU A 189 -10.01 2.06 12.81
C GLU A 189 -9.70 1.45 14.19
N SER A 190 -10.69 1.39 15.07
CA SER A 190 -10.58 0.75 16.39
C SER A 190 -10.31 -0.75 16.27
N LEU A 191 -11.06 -1.47 15.42
CA LEU A 191 -10.85 -2.88 15.13
C LEU A 191 -9.42 -3.16 14.63
N ALA A 192 -8.92 -2.31 13.71
CA ALA A 192 -7.58 -2.47 13.17
C ALA A 192 -6.47 -2.26 14.21
N ARG A 193 -6.70 -1.41 15.21
CA ARG A 193 -5.71 -1.17 16.29
C ARG A 193 -5.73 -2.24 17.39
N SER A 194 -6.87 -2.85 17.61
CA SER A 194 -7.10 -3.77 18.73
C SER A 194 -7.02 -5.24 18.37
N SER A 195 -7.22 -5.59 17.09
CA SER A 195 -7.19 -6.98 16.62
C SER A 195 -5.79 -7.39 16.17
N SER A 196 -5.45 -8.67 16.41
CA SER A 196 -4.24 -9.28 15.82
C SER A 196 -4.34 -9.48 14.30
N GLU A 197 -5.56 -9.41 13.76
CA GLU A 197 -5.88 -9.62 12.35
C GLU A 197 -5.98 -8.31 11.56
N GLY A 198 -5.76 -7.17 12.25
CA GLY A 198 -5.82 -5.84 11.66
C GLY A 198 -4.58 -5.01 11.92
N PHE A 199 -4.29 -4.08 11.03
CA PHE A 199 -3.28 -3.05 11.24
C PHE A 199 -3.54 -1.83 10.34
N ILE A 200 -3.03 -0.67 10.80
CA ILE A 200 -3.06 0.57 10.02
C ILE A 200 -1.81 0.62 9.16
N GLU A 201 -1.99 0.57 7.84
CA GLU A 201 -0.91 0.65 6.86
C GLU A 201 -0.44 2.09 6.61
N LEU A 202 -1.40 3.04 6.57
CA LEU A 202 -1.15 4.46 6.38
C LEU A 202 -2.08 5.26 7.27
N SER A 203 -1.54 6.22 8.00
CA SER A 203 -2.33 7.22 8.74
C SER A 203 -1.77 8.61 8.44
N GLU A 204 -2.51 9.37 7.66
CA GLU A 204 -2.21 10.75 7.27
C GLU A 204 -3.44 11.62 7.56
N PRO A 205 -3.31 12.93 7.78
CA PRO A 205 -4.45 13.79 8.03
C PRO A 205 -5.53 13.68 6.95
N GLY A 206 -6.70 13.16 7.34
CA GLY A 206 -7.83 12.94 6.46
C GLY A 206 -7.75 11.69 5.57
N MET A 207 -6.79 10.78 5.78
CA MET A 207 -6.70 9.51 5.04
C MET A 207 -6.08 8.40 5.88
N THR A 208 -6.84 7.35 6.12
CA THR A 208 -6.36 6.12 6.78
C THR A 208 -6.52 4.95 5.83
N ILE A 209 -5.48 4.13 5.68
CA ILE A 209 -5.54 2.84 4.96
C ILE A 209 -5.33 1.74 5.98
N ILE A 210 -6.25 0.80 6.00
CA ILE A 210 -6.36 -0.28 6.97
C ILE A 210 -6.36 -1.60 6.23
N GLN A 211 -5.61 -2.56 6.75
CA GLN A 211 -5.79 -3.97 6.44
C GLN A 211 -6.47 -4.64 7.63
N TYR A 212 -7.56 -5.34 7.40
CA TYR A 212 -8.30 -6.10 8.41
C TYR A 212 -8.80 -7.40 7.79
N GLU A 213 -8.31 -8.55 8.28
CA GLU A 213 -8.51 -9.85 7.63
C GLU A 213 -8.20 -9.75 6.12
N ASP A 214 -9.14 -10.18 5.26
CA ASP A 214 -9.06 -10.10 3.81
C ASP A 214 -9.45 -8.73 3.23
N TYR A 215 -9.83 -7.76 4.09
CA TYR A 215 -10.31 -6.45 3.65
C TYR A 215 -9.21 -5.41 3.68
N ARG A 216 -9.07 -4.70 2.57
CA ARG A 216 -8.33 -3.46 2.51
C ARG A 216 -9.29 -2.29 2.49
N ILE A 217 -9.20 -1.42 3.47
CA ILE A 217 -10.16 -0.37 3.71
C ILE A 217 -9.45 0.98 3.67
N ALA A 218 -9.94 1.88 2.84
CA ALA A 218 -9.50 3.27 2.78
C ALA A 218 -10.61 4.15 3.36
N VAL A 219 -10.28 4.91 4.41
CA VAL A 219 -11.15 5.90 5.03
C VAL A 219 -10.61 7.28 4.68
N ALA A 220 -11.40 8.06 3.95
CA ALA A 220 -11.06 9.44 3.60
C ALA A 220 -12.03 10.40 4.29
N ARG A 221 -11.49 11.49 4.89
CA ARG A 221 -12.23 12.49 5.66
C ARG A 221 -11.92 13.92 5.19
N PRO A 222 -12.78 14.90 5.45
CA PRO A 222 -12.46 16.32 5.26
C PRO A 222 -11.23 16.77 6.10
N PRO A 223 -10.38 17.70 5.64
CA PRO A 223 -10.51 18.44 4.37
C PRO A 223 -9.89 17.74 3.15
N PHE A 224 -9.31 16.57 3.31
CA PHE A 224 -8.71 15.80 2.20
C PHE A 224 -9.79 15.37 1.18
N ALA A 225 -10.93 14.90 1.66
CA ALA A 225 -12.13 14.61 0.85
C ALA A 225 -13.23 15.66 1.09
N ASP A 226 -14.24 15.70 0.25
CA ASP A 226 -15.40 16.59 0.37
C ASP A 226 -16.49 16.04 1.33
N GLY A 227 -16.30 14.86 1.88
CA GLY A 227 -17.14 14.17 2.84
C GLY A 227 -16.45 12.87 3.22
N ILE A 228 -16.98 12.16 4.22
CA ILE A 228 -16.42 10.87 4.62
C ILE A 228 -16.71 9.85 3.51
N GLU A 229 -15.66 9.17 3.07
CA GLU A 229 -15.73 8.06 2.12
C GLU A 229 -15.02 6.84 2.70
N ILE A 230 -15.69 5.70 2.70
CA ILE A 230 -15.11 4.41 3.05
C ILE A 230 -15.14 3.54 1.80
N THR A 231 -13.97 3.17 1.31
CA THR A 231 -13.82 2.21 0.22
C THR A 231 -13.16 0.96 0.74
N ALA A 232 -13.88 -0.16 0.73
CA ALA A 232 -13.35 -1.45 1.12
C ALA A 232 -13.23 -2.37 -0.10
N VAL A 233 -12.13 -3.09 -0.19
CA VAL A 233 -11.84 -4.06 -1.26
C VAL A 233 -11.57 -5.41 -0.61
N ARG A 234 -12.16 -6.47 -1.17
CA ARG A 234 -11.89 -7.86 -0.80
C ARG A 234 -11.70 -8.69 -2.07
N PRO A 235 -10.68 -9.53 -2.17
CA PRO A 235 -10.56 -10.47 -3.28
C PRO A 235 -11.74 -11.44 -3.33
N ILE A 236 -12.24 -11.72 -4.52
CA ILE A 236 -13.42 -12.62 -4.68
C ILE A 236 -12.99 -14.08 -4.70
N ALA A 237 -11.77 -14.41 -5.13
CA ALA A 237 -11.26 -15.78 -5.19
C ALA A 237 -9.72 -15.80 -5.17
N LYS A 238 -9.14 -16.79 -4.49
CA LYS A 238 -7.75 -17.19 -4.72
C LYS A 238 -7.66 -17.84 -6.10
N THR A 239 -6.84 -17.30 -6.96
CA THR A 239 -6.56 -17.82 -8.28
C THR A 239 -5.19 -18.50 -8.22
N THR A 240 -5.12 -19.74 -8.62
CA THR A 240 -3.86 -20.49 -8.72
C THR A 240 -3.23 -20.32 -10.10
N LEU A 241 -1.96 -20.67 -10.24
CA LEU A 241 -1.30 -20.60 -11.54
C LEU A 241 -1.92 -21.56 -12.58
N ASP A 242 -2.66 -22.59 -12.12
CA ASP A 242 -3.36 -23.55 -12.97
C ASP A 242 -4.63 -22.98 -13.62
N ASP A 243 -5.15 -21.88 -13.09
CA ASP A 243 -6.32 -21.21 -13.65
C ASP A 243 -5.97 -20.35 -14.89
N TYR A 244 -4.66 -20.13 -15.15
CA TYR A 244 -4.19 -19.34 -16.29
C TYR A 244 -3.75 -20.21 -17.47
N ALA A 245 -4.17 -19.82 -18.66
CA ALA A 245 -3.76 -20.47 -19.89
C ALA A 245 -2.45 -19.86 -20.41
N PHE A 246 -1.35 -20.62 -20.37
CA PHE A 246 -0.07 -20.29 -20.97
C PHE A 246 0.78 -21.56 -21.20
N ASP A 247 1.89 -21.44 -21.96
CA ASP A 247 2.78 -22.57 -22.25
C ASP A 247 3.48 -23.08 -20.97
N ASP A 248 3.48 -24.39 -20.76
CA ASP A 248 4.12 -25.04 -19.59
C ASP A 248 5.60 -24.67 -19.43
N ARG A 249 6.28 -24.29 -20.50
CA ARG A 249 7.67 -23.77 -20.44
C ARG A 249 7.80 -22.51 -19.60
N LEU A 250 6.73 -21.70 -19.44
CA LEU A 250 6.75 -20.55 -18.53
C LEU A 250 6.82 -21.03 -17.08
N ARG A 251 6.09 -22.10 -16.71
CA ARG A 251 6.19 -22.70 -15.36
C ARG A 251 7.59 -23.23 -15.10
N GLU A 252 8.16 -23.95 -16.09
CA GLU A 252 9.54 -24.45 -15.99
C GLU A 252 10.53 -23.27 -15.79
N ARG A 253 10.35 -22.17 -16.55
CA ARG A 253 11.18 -20.97 -16.42
C ARG A 253 11.05 -20.29 -15.07
N LEU A 254 9.87 -20.20 -14.50
CA LEU A 254 9.65 -19.63 -13.17
C LEU A 254 10.36 -20.46 -12.07
N LEU A 255 10.53 -21.78 -12.27
CA LEU A 255 11.29 -22.65 -11.37
C LEU A 255 12.82 -22.60 -11.58
N GLU A 256 13.30 -21.97 -12.64
CA GLU A 256 14.72 -21.72 -12.81
C GLU A 256 15.15 -20.59 -11.86
N ARG A 257 16.17 -20.84 -11.05
CA ARG A 257 16.68 -19.85 -10.07
C ARG A 257 17.16 -18.57 -10.73
N GLU A 258 17.11 -17.49 -9.97
CA GLU A 258 17.69 -16.20 -10.35
C GLU A 258 17.04 -15.57 -11.60
N ARG A 259 15.72 -15.72 -11.78
CA ARG A 259 15.01 -15.06 -12.86
C ARG A 259 14.56 -13.65 -12.50
N GLY A 260 14.52 -12.79 -13.50
CA GLY A 260 13.93 -11.45 -13.42
C GLY A 260 12.67 -11.36 -14.27
N VAL A 261 11.52 -11.36 -13.64
CA VAL A 261 10.21 -11.38 -14.30
C VAL A 261 9.49 -10.05 -14.07
N LEU A 262 8.97 -9.43 -15.13
CA LEU A 262 8.03 -8.32 -15.01
C LEU A 262 6.62 -8.76 -15.41
N ILE A 263 5.70 -8.68 -14.46
CA ILE A 263 4.26 -8.83 -14.71
C ILE A 263 3.71 -7.43 -15.03
N SER A 264 3.09 -7.28 -16.17
CA SER A 264 2.65 -5.99 -16.68
C SER A 264 1.21 -6.02 -17.17
N GLY A 265 0.56 -4.87 -17.25
CA GLY A 265 -0.82 -4.71 -17.72
C GLY A 265 -1.44 -3.42 -17.22
N SER A 266 -2.63 -3.10 -17.71
CA SER A 266 -3.39 -1.93 -17.30
C SER A 266 -3.84 -2.01 -15.84
N PRO A 267 -4.20 -0.90 -15.18
CA PRO A 267 -4.83 -0.93 -13.86
C PRO A 267 -6.08 -1.83 -13.87
N GLY A 268 -6.20 -2.72 -12.88
CA GLY A 268 -7.32 -3.67 -12.78
C GLY A 268 -7.28 -4.84 -13.75
N ALA A 269 -6.16 -5.09 -14.44
CA ALA A 269 -6.02 -6.20 -15.38
C ALA A 269 -5.79 -7.57 -14.72
N GLY A 270 -5.65 -7.66 -13.38
CA GLY A 270 -5.38 -8.90 -12.66
C GLY A 270 -3.89 -9.21 -12.44
N LYS A 271 -3.01 -8.18 -12.52
CA LYS A 271 -1.55 -8.35 -12.36
C LYS A 271 -1.14 -8.86 -10.96
N SER A 272 -1.64 -8.20 -9.92
CA SER A 272 -1.33 -8.59 -8.52
C SER A 272 -1.90 -9.97 -8.21
N THR A 273 -3.08 -10.32 -8.75
CA THR A 273 -3.64 -11.68 -8.64
C THR A 273 -2.75 -12.72 -9.31
N PHE A 274 -2.19 -12.42 -10.50
CA PHE A 274 -1.24 -13.31 -11.15
C PHE A 274 0.10 -13.37 -10.39
N ALA A 275 0.59 -12.25 -9.84
CA ALA A 275 1.80 -12.21 -9.03
C ALA A 275 1.66 -13.04 -7.74
N GLN A 276 0.50 -13.01 -7.12
CA GLN A 276 0.12 -13.86 -5.99
C GLN A 276 0.15 -15.34 -6.37
N ALA A 277 -0.50 -15.72 -7.48
CA ALA A 277 -0.48 -17.11 -7.96
C ALA A 277 0.95 -17.60 -8.27
N VAL A 278 1.84 -16.70 -8.77
CA VAL A 278 3.26 -17.01 -8.95
C VAL A 278 3.97 -17.18 -7.61
N ALA A 279 3.67 -16.34 -6.62
CA ALA A 279 4.27 -16.45 -5.29
C ALA A 279 3.94 -17.80 -4.63
N GLU A 280 2.66 -18.17 -4.62
CA GLU A 280 2.19 -19.46 -4.07
C GLU A 280 2.78 -20.65 -4.85
N PHE A 281 2.79 -20.58 -6.18
CA PHE A 281 3.39 -21.62 -7.01
C PHE A 281 4.90 -21.83 -6.70
N LEU A 282 5.65 -20.76 -6.45
CA LEU A 282 7.07 -20.86 -6.09
C LEU A 282 7.24 -21.44 -4.69
N ASP A 283 6.41 -21.04 -3.72
CA ASP A 283 6.42 -21.54 -2.35
C ASP A 283 6.07 -23.03 -2.32
N ASP A 284 5.04 -23.47 -3.04
CA ASP A 284 4.65 -24.87 -3.23
C ASP A 284 5.78 -25.72 -3.83
N ASN A 285 6.70 -25.10 -4.56
CA ASN A 285 7.88 -25.76 -5.13
C ASN A 285 9.17 -25.60 -4.28
N GLU A 286 9.00 -25.37 -2.98
CA GLU A 286 10.07 -25.34 -1.97
C GLU A 286 11.07 -24.17 -2.12
N TYR A 287 10.65 -23.02 -2.71
CA TYR A 287 11.43 -21.79 -2.72
C TYR A 287 11.07 -20.90 -1.52
N ALA A 288 12.08 -20.28 -0.91
CA ALA A 288 11.85 -19.25 0.09
C ALA A 288 11.36 -17.95 -0.57
N VAL A 289 10.05 -17.75 -0.58
CA VAL A 289 9.39 -16.59 -1.20
C VAL A 289 9.10 -15.53 -0.16
N LYS A 290 9.32 -14.27 -0.52
CA LYS A 290 8.94 -13.10 0.27
C LYS A 290 8.28 -12.07 -0.64
N THR A 291 7.48 -11.16 -0.06
CA THR A 291 6.93 -10.04 -0.82
C THR A 291 7.48 -8.70 -0.33
N MET A 292 7.49 -7.72 -1.22
CA MET A 292 7.74 -6.30 -0.96
C MET A 292 6.59 -5.50 -1.53
N GLU A 293 5.86 -4.82 -0.67
CA GLU A 293 4.59 -4.18 -1.02
C GLU A 293 4.44 -2.83 -0.32
N LYS A 294 3.80 -1.89 -0.98
CA LYS A 294 3.47 -0.60 -0.37
C LYS A 294 2.17 -0.04 -0.96
N PRO A 295 1.04 -0.28 -0.27
CA PRO A 295 0.81 -1.09 0.94
C PRO A 295 0.78 -2.60 0.66
N ARG A 296 0.77 -3.44 1.72
CA ARG A 296 0.60 -4.90 1.61
C ARG A 296 -0.81 -5.20 1.11
N ASP A 297 -0.91 -5.91 -0.01
CA ASP A 297 -2.15 -6.09 -0.77
C ASP A 297 -2.29 -7.49 -1.38
N LEU A 298 -1.18 -8.23 -1.48
CA LEU A 298 -1.19 -9.59 -1.98
C LEU A 298 -1.80 -10.52 -0.92
N GLN A 299 -2.65 -11.42 -1.38
CA GLN A 299 -3.28 -12.44 -0.52
C GLN A 299 -2.54 -13.76 -0.69
N VAL A 300 -1.41 -13.87 -0.03
CA VAL A 300 -0.55 -15.05 -0.06
C VAL A 300 -0.73 -15.88 1.22
N ASP A 301 -0.32 -17.14 1.19
CA ASP A 301 -0.37 -18.02 2.35
C ASP A 301 0.54 -17.52 3.49
N ASP A 302 0.19 -17.85 4.73
CA ASP A 302 0.88 -17.38 5.95
C ASP A 302 2.38 -17.75 5.99
N GLU A 303 2.81 -18.71 5.18
CA GLU A 303 4.22 -19.12 5.04
C GLU A 303 5.04 -18.08 4.29
N ILE A 304 4.40 -17.25 3.45
CA ILE A 304 5.04 -16.19 2.68
C ILE A 304 4.98 -14.89 3.48
N THR A 305 6.11 -14.48 4.05
CA THR A 305 6.18 -13.23 4.80
C THR A 305 6.07 -12.02 3.87
N GLN A 306 5.12 -11.14 4.16
CA GLN A 306 4.91 -9.88 3.44
C GLN A 306 5.64 -8.72 4.15
N TYR A 307 6.46 -7.99 3.42
CA TYR A 307 7.21 -6.84 3.92
C TYR A 307 6.71 -5.55 3.29
N THR A 308 6.51 -4.53 4.12
CA THR A 308 6.28 -3.16 3.66
C THR A 308 7.55 -2.31 3.80
N ALA A 309 7.44 -1.02 3.53
CA ALA A 309 8.57 -0.08 3.58
C ALA A 309 9.09 0.11 5.02
N LEU A 310 10.26 -0.42 5.34
CA LEU A 310 10.91 -0.24 6.64
C LEU A 310 11.33 1.23 6.81
N ALA A 311 10.83 1.86 7.88
CA ALA A 311 11.01 3.29 8.10
C ALA A 311 10.54 4.17 6.91
N GLY A 312 9.52 3.70 6.16
CA GLY A 312 8.97 4.41 5.01
C GLY A 312 9.76 4.24 3.71
N ASP A 313 10.87 3.47 3.71
CA ASP A 313 11.78 3.29 2.59
C ASP A 313 11.90 1.83 2.14
N MET A 314 11.63 1.57 0.86
CA MET A 314 11.71 0.23 0.26
C MET A 314 13.16 -0.23 0.03
N ALA A 315 14.11 0.68 -0.12
CA ALA A 315 15.53 0.32 -0.24
C ALA A 315 16.04 -0.29 1.08
N THR A 316 15.65 0.28 2.22
CA THR A 316 15.96 -0.28 3.53
C THR A 316 15.32 -1.66 3.74
N THR A 317 14.12 -1.88 3.21
CA THR A 317 13.46 -3.19 3.22
C THR A 317 14.26 -4.20 2.38
N ALA A 318 14.69 -3.82 1.19
CA ALA A 318 15.49 -4.66 0.31
C ALA A 318 16.83 -5.09 0.95
N ASP A 319 17.55 -4.16 1.58
CA ASP A 319 18.77 -4.44 2.32
C ASP A 319 18.54 -5.48 3.43
N SER A 320 17.42 -5.36 4.13
CA SER A 320 17.02 -6.31 5.17
C SER A 320 16.68 -7.68 4.58
N LEU A 321 15.99 -7.74 3.43
CA LEU A 321 15.64 -8.96 2.74
C LEU A 321 16.88 -9.71 2.24
N LEU A 322 17.90 -9.02 1.75
CA LEU A 322 19.16 -9.66 1.35
C LEU A 322 19.83 -10.41 2.52
N LEU A 323 19.61 -9.98 3.77
CA LEU A 323 20.13 -10.67 4.95
C LEU A 323 19.35 -11.95 5.28
N VAL A 324 18.04 -12.01 4.97
CA VAL A 324 17.22 -13.21 5.19
C VAL A 324 17.25 -14.19 4.03
N ARG A 325 17.90 -13.81 2.92
CA ARG A 325 18.22 -14.66 1.76
C ARG A 325 17.02 -15.37 1.14
N PRO A 326 16.00 -14.65 0.65
CA PRO A 326 14.93 -15.28 -0.11
C PRO A 326 15.47 -15.84 -1.43
N ASP A 327 14.87 -16.92 -1.92
CA ASP A 327 15.12 -17.40 -3.28
C ASP A 327 14.41 -16.47 -4.29
N TYR A 328 13.19 -16.05 -3.96
CA TYR A 328 12.40 -15.11 -4.75
C TYR A 328 11.79 -13.99 -3.91
N THR A 329 11.69 -12.82 -4.51
CA THR A 329 10.94 -11.69 -3.95
C THR A 329 9.94 -11.18 -4.98
N ILE A 330 8.66 -11.11 -4.56
CA ILE A 330 7.60 -10.48 -5.34
C ILE A 330 7.56 -9.00 -4.95
N TYR A 331 7.86 -8.10 -5.88
CA TYR A 331 7.79 -6.67 -5.64
C TYR A 331 6.56 -6.10 -6.33
N ASP A 332 5.47 -5.93 -5.56
CA ASP A 332 4.24 -5.36 -6.11
C ASP A 332 4.37 -3.83 -6.27
N GLU A 333 3.80 -3.32 -7.35
CA GLU A 333 3.73 -1.89 -7.66
C GLU A 333 5.09 -1.17 -7.85
N VAL A 334 5.97 -1.70 -8.69
CA VAL A 334 7.20 -1.00 -9.12
C VAL A 334 6.83 0.20 -10.01
N ARG A 335 6.89 1.43 -9.46
CA ARG A 335 6.38 2.64 -10.13
C ARG A 335 7.43 3.70 -10.38
N LYS A 336 8.21 4.05 -9.35
CA LYS A 336 9.19 5.14 -9.35
C LYS A 336 10.56 4.65 -9.78
N THR A 337 11.48 5.58 -10.05
CA THR A 337 12.85 5.24 -10.42
C THR A 337 13.54 4.46 -9.32
N GLU A 338 13.35 4.89 -8.08
CA GLU A 338 13.91 4.24 -6.89
C GLU A 338 13.45 2.77 -6.77
N ASP A 339 12.20 2.47 -7.12
CA ASP A 339 11.67 1.09 -7.09
C ASP A 339 12.38 0.20 -8.13
N PHE A 340 12.67 0.74 -9.32
CA PHE A 340 13.43 0.02 -10.36
C PHE A 340 14.90 -0.17 -9.97
N ASP A 341 15.51 0.77 -9.26
CA ASP A 341 16.86 0.65 -8.74
C ASP A 341 16.91 -0.48 -7.69
N VAL A 342 15.96 -0.50 -6.75
CA VAL A 342 15.81 -1.56 -5.74
C VAL A 342 15.62 -2.94 -6.40
N PHE A 343 14.72 -3.02 -7.39
CA PHE A 343 14.48 -4.27 -8.13
C PHE A 343 15.76 -4.76 -8.82
N ALA A 344 16.50 -3.86 -9.47
CA ALA A 344 17.73 -4.21 -10.16
C ALA A 344 18.83 -4.65 -9.20
N ASP A 345 19.01 -3.95 -8.09
CA ASP A 345 20.03 -4.25 -7.09
C ASP A 345 19.81 -5.61 -6.44
N MET A 346 18.59 -5.93 -6.03
CA MET A 346 18.22 -7.25 -5.49
C MET A 346 18.45 -8.36 -6.53
N ARG A 347 18.03 -8.13 -7.77
CA ARG A 347 18.21 -9.08 -8.85
C ARG A 347 19.69 -9.36 -9.12
N LEU A 348 20.52 -8.32 -9.17
CA LEU A 348 21.96 -8.42 -9.38
C LEU A 348 22.70 -9.02 -8.16
N ALA A 349 22.12 -8.93 -6.97
CA ALA A 349 22.59 -9.62 -5.78
C ALA A 349 22.27 -11.13 -5.77
N GLY A 350 21.52 -11.63 -6.77
CA GLY A 350 21.24 -13.06 -6.95
C GLY A 350 19.87 -13.52 -6.45
N VAL A 351 18.98 -12.60 -6.10
CA VAL A 351 17.59 -12.92 -5.74
C VAL A 351 16.74 -13.02 -7.02
N GLY A 352 15.92 -14.05 -7.13
CA GLY A 352 14.88 -14.11 -8.15
C GLY A 352 13.86 -12.99 -7.89
N MET A 353 13.60 -12.15 -8.89
CA MET A 353 12.72 -10.99 -8.72
C MET A 353 11.50 -11.08 -9.64
N VAL A 354 10.32 -10.92 -9.07
CA VAL A 354 9.07 -10.79 -9.81
C VAL A 354 8.49 -9.41 -9.50
N GLY A 355 8.50 -8.52 -10.48
CA GLY A 355 8.02 -7.13 -10.31
C GLY A 355 6.70 -6.91 -11.02
N VAL A 356 5.78 -6.18 -10.39
CA VAL A 356 4.51 -5.77 -10.98
C VAL A 356 4.57 -4.32 -11.43
N VAL A 357 4.33 -4.09 -12.72
CA VAL A 357 4.38 -2.76 -13.34
C VAL A 357 3.10 -2.45 -14.12
N HIS A 358 2.75 -1.17 -14.19
CA HIS A 358 1.66 -0.73 -15.07
C HIS A 358 2.18 -0.48 -16.48
N ALA A 359 1.57 -1.13 -17.46
CA ALA A 359 1.85 -0.92 -18.89
C ALA A 359 0.58 -1.13 -19.72
N THR A 360 0.47 -0.46 -20.85
CA THR A 360 -0.67 -0.61 -21.78
C THR A 360 -0.39 -1.63 -22.88
N ARG A 361 0.88 -1.91 -23.13
CA ARG A 361 1.37 -2.95 -24.06
C ARG A 361 2.52 -3.69 -23.39
N ALA A 362 2.75 -4.93 -23.78
CA ALA A 362 3.81 -5.76 -23.21
C ALA A 362 5.20 -5.10 -23.32
N ILE A 363 5.53 -4.51 -24.48
CA ILE A 363 6.80 -3.83 -24.71
C ILE A 363 7.01 -2.58 -23.83
N ASP A 364 5.93 -1.90 -23.42
CA ASP A 364 6.00 -0.71 -22.58
C ASP A 364 6.58 -1.04 -21.19
N ALA A 365 6.47 -2.28 -20.73
CA ALA A 365 7.09 -2.73 -19.48
C ALA A 365 8.62 -2.61 -19.53
N LEU A 366 9.24 -3.03 -20.63
CA LEU A 366 10.69 -2.90 -20.83
C LEU A 366 11.10 -1.44 -21.02
N GLN A 367 10.26 -0.62 -21.68
CA GLN A 367 10.54 0.81 -21.84
C GLN A 367 10.60 1.55 -20.50
N ARG A 368 9.95 1.02 -19.46
CA ARG A 368 10.06 1.59 -18.10
C ARG A 368 11.44 1.41 -17.47
N LEU A 369 12.20 0.39 -17.88
CA LEU A 369 13.59 0.18 -17.46
C LEU A 369 14.57 1.10 -18.21
N VAL A 370 14.21 1.50 -19.44
CA VAL A 370 15.05 2.38 -20.25
C VAL A 370 15.27 3.72 -19.57
N GLY A 371 16.54 4.09 -19.38
CA GLY A 371 16.94 5.32 -18.71
C GLY A 371 16.95 5.23 -17.17
N ARG A 372 16.56 4.07 -16.61
CA ARG A 372 16.66 3.76 -15.17
C ARG A 372 17.72 2.68 -14.93
N VAL A 373 17.74 1.67 -15.77
CA VAL A 373 18.76 0.63 -15.75
C VAL A 373 19.65 0.82 -16.99
N GLU A 374 20.96 0.59 -16.84
CA GLU A 374 21.87 0.63 -18.00
C GLU A 374 21.41 -0.39 -19.05
N LEU A 375 21.35 0.04 -20.33
CA LEU A 375 20.74 -0.74 -21.39
C LEU A 375 21.29 -2.16 -21.47
N GLY A 376 22.61 -2.34 -21.35
CA GLY A 376 23.27 -3.65 -21.42
C GLY A 376 22.93 -4.56 -20.22
N MET A 377 22.45 -3.99 -19.13
CA MET A 377 22.07 -4.72 -17.91
C MET A 377 20.60 -5.15 -17.90
N ILE A 378 19.75 -4.57 -18.75
CA ILE A 378 18.32 -4.87 -18.73
C ILE A 378 18.02 -6.37 -18.82
N PRO A 379 18.63 -7.19 -19.72
CA PRO A 379 18.33 -8.61 -19.77
C PRO A 379 18.89 -9.44 -18.58
N GLN A 380 19.81 -8.86 -17.79
CA GLN A 380 20.27 -9.46 -16.55
C GLN A 380 19.31 -9.15 -15.39
N VAL A 381 18.63 -8.03 -15.46
CA VAL A 381 17.62 -7.58 -14.47
C VAL A 381 16.26 -8.19 -14.80
N VAL A 382 15.86 -8.17 -16.06
CA VAL A 382 14.57 -8.70 -16.55
C VAL A 382 14.80 -9.52 -17.82
N ASP A 383 14.60 -10.82 -17.69
CA ASP A 383 14.70 -11.77 -18.80
C ASP A 383 13.34 -12.25 -19.32
N THR A 384 12.26 -11.97 -18.56
CA THR A 384 10.91 -12.42 -18.89
C THR A 384 9.90 -11.30 -18.60
N VAL A 385 9.00 -11.06 -19.55
CA VAL A 385 7.86 -10.13 -19.38
C VAL A 385 6.57 -10.88 -19.62
N VAL A 386 5.66 -10.85 -18.65
CA VAL A 386 4.32 -11.42 -18.73
C VAL A 386 3.31 -10.27 -18.78
N PHE A 387 2.54 -10.20 -19.85
CA PHE A 387 1.51 -9.16 -20.02
C PHE A 387 0.13 -9.73 -19.74
N ILE A 388 -0.52 -9.17 -18.72
CA ILE A 388 -1.87 -9.56 -18.30
C ILE A 388 -2.89 -8.60 -18.91
N LYS A 389 -3.94 -9.18 -19.51
CA LYS A 389 -5.05 -8.44 -20.07
C LYS A 389 -6.36 -9.15 -19.74
N ALA A 390 -7.28 -8.44 -19.07
CA ALA A 390 -8.58 -8.96 -18.67
C ALA A 390 -8.49 -10.27 -17.84
N GLY A 391 -7.53 -10.36 -16.94
CA GLY A 391 -7.33 -11.54 -16.09
C GLY A 391 -6.54 -12.68 -16.73
N GLU A 392 -6.17 -12.59 -17.99
CA GLU A 392 -5.50 -13.67 -18.73
C GLU A 392 -4.06 -13.29 -19.11
N VAL A 393 -3.19 -14.29 -19.27
CA VAL A 393 -1.86 -14.10 -19.85
C VAL A 393 -2.01 -13.91 -21.36
N ALA A 394 -1.81 -12.67 -21.81
CA ALA A 394 -2.04 -12.31 -23.21
C ALA A 394 -0.76 -12.39 -24.05
N THR A 395 0.41 -12.15 -23.47
CA THR A 395 1.70 -12.15 -24.18
C THR A 395 2.82 -12.45 -23.17
N VAL A 396 3.76 -13.27 -23.57
CA VAL A 396 5.00 -13.49 -22.80
C VAL A 396 6.19 -13.18 -23.68
N TYR A 397 7.14 -12.40 -23.19
CA TYR A 397 8.39 -12.09 -23.88
C TYR A 397 9.60 -12.73 -23.19
N ASP A 398 10.49 -13.28 -24.03
CA ASP A 398 11.86 -13.61 -23.70
C ASP A 398 12.78 -12.43 -24.06
N VAL A 399 13.60 -11.98 -23.12
CA VAL A 399 14.48 -10.82 -23.28
C VAL A 399 15.93 -11.24 -23.14
N SER A 400 16.70 -11.02 -24.18
CA SER A 400 18.10 -11.45 -24.23
C SER A 400 19.00 -10.39 -24.89
N THR A 401 20.32 -10.54 -24.76
CA THR A 401 21.29 -9.67 -25.42
C THR A 401 21.95 -10.40 -26.56
N GLU A 402 22.00 -9.79 -27.72
CA GLU A 402 22.77 -10.23 -28.88
C GLU A 402 23.72 -9.14 -29.36
N VAL A 403 24.89 -9.53 -29.86
CA VAL A 403 25.80 -8.60 -30.54
C VAL A 403 25.60 -8.75 -32.03
N LYS A 404 24.91 -7.80 -32.64
CA LYS A 404 24.58 -7.82 -34.06
C LYS A 404 24.50 -6.44 -34.67
N LEU A 405 24.36 -6.36 -35.96
CA LEU A 405 23.95 -5.15 -36.64
C LEU A 405 22.45 -4.96 -36.37
N PRO A 406 22.02 -3.84 -35.77
CA PRO A 406 20.61 -3.58 -35.53
C PRO A 406 19.81 -3.53 -36.83
N GLU A 407 18.53 -3.92 -36.77
CA GLU A 407 17.63 -3.84 -37.90
C GLU A 407 17.57 -2.41 -38.45
N GLY A 408 17.67 -2.28 -39.77
CA GLY A 408 17.67 -0.99 -40.43
C GLY A 408 19.04 -0.30 -40.60
N LEU A 409 20.15 -0.85 -40.08
CA LEU A 409 21.50 -0.32 -40.30
C LEU A 409 22.29 -1.21 -41.25
N GLN A 410 23.08 -0.62 -42.20
CA GLN A 410 23.72 -1.38 -43.29
C GLN A 410 25.26 -1.43 -43.22
N GLU A 411 25.90 -0.95 -42.17
CA GLU A 411 27.36 -0.92 -42.05
C GLU A 411 27.88 -1.99 -41.08
N ALA A 412 28.72 -2.90 -41.56
CA ALA A 412 29.26 -4.02 -40.79
C ALA A 412 30.06 -3.61 -39.52
N ASP A 413 30.62 -2.39 -39.48
CA ASP A 413 31.39 -1.86 -38.36
C ASP A 413 30.49 -1.34 -37.22
N LEU A 414 29.17 -1.41 -37.35
CA LEU A 414 28.18 -0.93 -36.41
C LEU A 414 27.57 -2.04 -35.54
N ALA A 415 28.14 -3.24 -35.55
CA ALA A 415 27.70 -4.32 -34.65
C ALA A 415 27.83 -3.85 -33.19
N ARG A 416 26.74 -3.96 -32.43
CA ARG A 416 26.63 -3.51 -31.04
C ARG A 416 25.74 -4.44 -30.22
N PRO A 417 25.80 -4.38 -28.89
CA PRO A 417 24.80 -5.05 -28.08
C PRO A 417 23.41 -4.54 -28.38
N VAL A 418 22.50 -5.45 -28.68
CA VAL A 418 21.08 -5.21 -28.96
C VAL A 418 20.29 -6.08 -27.98
N ILE A 419 19.29 -5.51 -27.34
CA ILE A 419 18.33 -6.29 -26.58
C ILE A 419 17.29 -6.81 -27.56
N MET A 420 17.21 -8.13 -27.62
CA MET A 420 16.22 -8.85 -28.42
C MET A 420 15.04 -9.18 -27.55
N VAL A 421 13.87 -8.84 -28.03
CA VAL A 421 12.58 -9.19 -27.42
C VAL A 421 11.89 -10.17 -28.36
N ARG A 422 11.69 -11.38 -27.86
CA ARG A 422 11.09 -12.48 -28.61
C ARG A 422 9.77 -12.88 -27.99
N ASP A 423 8.81 -13.22 -28.82
CA ASP A 423 7.64 -13.95 -28.36
C ASP A 423 8.09 -15.29 -27.73
N PHE A 424 7.66 -15.55 -26.51
CA PHE A 424 8.14 -16.69 -25.72
C PHE A 424 7.69 -18.02 -26.30
N ASP A 425 6.49 -18.09 -26.85
CA ASP A 425 5.89 -19.34 -27.34
C ASP A 425 6.47 -19.74 -28.69
N THR A 426 6.63 -18.77 -29.58
CA THR A 426 7.10 -19.02 -30.96
C THR A 426 8.60 -18.85 -31.14
N GLY A 427 9.28 -18.13 -30.23
CA GLY A 427 10.67 -17.72 -30.35
C GLY A 427 10.93 -16.67 -31.44
N GLN A 428 9.87 -16.14 -32.07
CA GLN A 428 10.00 -15.12 -33.11
C GLN A 428 10.43 -13.78 -32.51
N PRO A 429 11.39 -13.07 -33.14
CA PRO A 429 11.79 -11.75 -32.69
C PRO A 429 10.67 -10.74 -33.02
N GLU A 430 10.26 -9.95 -32.02
CA GLU A 430 9.24 -8.90 -32.17
C GLU A 430 9.82 -7.49 -32.08
N TYR A 431 10.82 -7.29 -31.23
CA TYR A 431 11.43 -5.97 -31.04
C TYR A 431 12.94 -6.06 -30.85
N GLU A 432 13.61 -4.98 -31.26
CA GLU A 432 14.99 -4.67 -30.91
C GLU A 432 15.05 -3.38 -30.10
N ILE A 433 15.87 -3.37 -29.03
CA ILE A 433 16.15 -2.17 -28.26
C ILE A 433 17.65 -1.93 -28.28
N TYR A 434 18.08 -0.80 -28.79
CA TYR A 434 19.51 -0.44 -28.88
C TYR A 434 19.73 1.07 -28.77
N THR A 435 20.98 1.49 -28.61
CA THR A 435 21.34 2.91 -28.60
C THR A 435 21.73 3.39 -29.99
N PHE A 436 21.05 4.41 -30.45
CA PHE A 436 21.37 5.14 -31.69
C PHE A 436 21.46 6.64 -31.38
N ASN A 437 22.52 7.31 -31.82
CA ASN A 437 22.76 8.74 -31.56
C ASN A 437 22.57 9.16 -30.09
N ARG A 438 23.05 8.35 -29.13
CA ARG A 438 22.89 8.54 -27.67
C ARG A 438 21.45 8.43 -27.18
N GLN A 439 20.55 7.91 -27.99
CA GLN A 439 19.17 7.67 -27.61
C GLN A 439 18.88 6.17 -27.66
N VAL A 440 18.04 5.69 -26.75
CA VAL A 440 17.56 4.33 -26.80
C VAL A 440 16.34 4.30 -27.72
N VAL A 441 16.41 3.45 -28.73
CA VAL A 441 15.31 3.24 -29.69
C VAL A 441 14.79 1.82 -29.54
N THR A 442 13.47 1.66 -29.67
CA THR A 442 12.78 0.36 -29.72
C THR A 442 12.18 0.22 -31.11
N VAL A 443 12.62 -0.75 -31.85
CA VAL A 443 12.21 -1.00 -33.24
C VAL A 443 11.43 -2.31 -33.30
N PRO A 444 10.19 -2.31 -33.82
CA PRO A 444 9.49 -3.55 -34.15
C PRO A 444 10.18 -4.25 -35.31
N ILE A 445 10.22 -5.58 -35.25
CA ILE A 445 10.75 -6.41 -36.36
C ILE A 445 9.56 -6.94 -37.13
N ASP A 446 9.36 -6.42 -38.36
CA ASP A 446 8.35 -6.94 -39.27
C ASP A 446 8.98 -7.97 -40.23
N GLU A 447 8.41 -9.17 -40.33
CA GLU A 447 8.79 -10.14 -41.33
C GLU A 447 8.49 -9.57 -42.75
N GLY A 448 9.47 -8.91 -43.34
CA GLY A 448 9.44 -8.58 -44.78
C GLY A 448 9.45 -7.11 -45.18
N SER A 449 9.82 -6.17 -44.29
CA SER A 449 9.93 -4.77 -44.72
C SER A 449 11.35 -4.20 -44.54
N ASP A 450 11.86 -3.63 -45.61
CA ASP A 450 13.05 -2.75 -45.71
C ASP A 450 12.83 -1.41 -44.93
N SER A 451 11.82 -1.36 -44.06
CA SER A 451 11.20 -0.13 -43.51
C SER A 451 11.71 0.34 -42.14
N GLY A 452 12.58 -0.39 -41.47
CA GLY A 452 13.08 -0.03 -40.14
C GLY A 452 13.82 1.30 -40.14
N VAL A 453 14.64 1.56 -41.16
CA VAL A 453 15.38 2.84 -41.34
C VAL A 453 14.44 3.99 -41.64
N GLU A 454 13.43 3.76 -42.48
CA GLU A 454 12.43 4.79 -42.78
C GLU A 454 11.61 5.20 -41.57
N GLN A 455 11.21 4.24 -40.74
CA GLN A 455 10.46 4.55 -39.51
C GLN A 455 11.30 5.28 -38.46
N VAL A 456 12.56 4.89 -38.25
CA VAL A 456 13.46 5.58 -37.32
C VAL A 456 13.80 6.97 -37.82
N ALA A 457 14.11 7.10 -39.10
CA ALA A 457 14.36 8.40 -39.75
C ALA A 457 13.11 9.30 -39.71
N LYS A 458 11.91 8.72 -39.94
CA LYS A 458 10.63 9.41 -39.86
C LYS A 458 10.33 9.93 -38.48
N GLN A 459 10.52 9.11 -37.44
CA GLN A 459 10.33 9.51 -36.05
C GLN A 459 11.34 10.59 -35.59
N GLU A 460 12.57 10.52 -36.07
CA GLU A 460 13.60 11.51 -35.71
C GLU A 460 13.34 12.86 -36.39
N ILE A 461 12.93 12.83 -37.69
CA ILE A 461 12.50 14.00 -38.45
C ILE A 461 11.24 14.63 -37.83
N GLU A 462 10.22 13.85 -37.50
CA GLU A 462 9.01 14.33 -36.81
C GLU A 462 9.34 14.99 -35.49
N ARG A 463 10.24 14.40 -34.70
CA ARG A 463 10.67 14.94 -33.41
C ARG A 463 11.46 16.22 -33.54
N GLU A 464 12.34 16.29 -34.52
CA GLU A 464 13.14 17.51 -34.79
C GLU A 464 12.23 18.64 -35.28
N ILE A 465 11.29 18.35 -36.17
CA ILE A 465 10.27 19.29 -36.63
C ILE A 465 9.37 19.74 -35.46
N ARG A 466 8.90 18.84 -34.59
CA ARG A 466 8.14 19.19 -33.38
C ARG A 466 8.94 20.05 -32.40
N SER A 467 10.23 19.78 -32.26
CA SER A 467 11.14 20.59 -31.43
C SER A 467 11.29 22.02 -31.97
N ILE A 468 11.43 22.16 -33.30
CA ILE A 468 11.56 23.45 -33.98
C ILE A 468 10.21 24.20 -34.00
N ALA A 469 9.12 23.51 -34.21
CA ALA A 469 7.76 24.06 -34.30
C ALA A 469 7.10 24.34 -32.92
N ARG A 470 7.77 24.11 -31.81
CA ARG A 470 7.26 24.31 -30.44
C ARG A 470 5.88 23.67 -30.19
N GLY A 471 5.66 22.50 -30.73
CA GLY A 471 4.49 21.66 -30.36
C GLY A 471 3.16 21.99 -31.04
N HIS A 472 3.13 22.77 -32.13
CA HIS A 472 1.89 23.22 -32.78
C HIS A 472 1.71 22.73 -34.22
N VAL A 473 2.40 21.67 -34.65
CA VAL A 473 2.29 21.16 -36.05
C VAL A 473 2.08 19.65 -36.04
N GLU A 474 1.03 19.20 -36.69
CA GLU A 474 0.89 17.82 -37.18
C GLU A 474 1.77 17.65 -38.41
N VAL A 475 2.65 16.66 -38.40
CA VAL A 475 3.54 16.34 -39.51
C VAL A 475 3.07 15.04 -40.11
N GLU A 476 2.56 15.07 -41.33
CA GLU A 476 2.38 13.88 -42.16
C GLU A 476 3.63 13.73 -43.05
N LEU A 477 4.30 12.57 -42.90
CA LEU A 477 5.46 12.18 -43.74
C LEU A 477 5.15 10.91 -44.55
#